data_0d708ff78994fd7d4fd4b4dede5bbaee
#
_entry.id   0d708ff78994fd7d4fd4b4dede5bbaee
#
_cell.length_a   1.000
_cell.length_b   1.000
_cell.length_c   1.000
_cell.angle_alpha   90.00
_cell.angle_beta   90.00
_cell.angle_gamma   90.00
#
_symmetry.space_group_name_H-M   'P 1'
#
loop_
_entity.id
_entity.type
_entity.pdbx_description
1 polymer ?
#
loop_
_entity_poly.entity_id
_entity_poly.type
_entity_poly.pdbx_seq_one_letter_code
_entity_poly.pdbx_strand_id
1 'polypeptide(L)'
;TGLDPRHDRLVGLSFATAPGRAWYVPVPEDDEACRKLLARFAPLFSDPATVKIGHNAKFDLTILRRYGIAPRGELHDSMLAHYVLDASERHGMDYLARQYLHYTTIPITTLIGEKKKGVEQGNMGELQPEEICDYAAEDADVTLQLDRLLRREAQEAGCMRALTECEEPLIPVLVDMENEGVRINAEELQDYGRELDRELLQFEISIRDLGGGNFNPASPKQLGEVLFDHLKLDPNAARTPSGQYATSEDVLVKLQDRHPIIPQILEYRACSKLKSPYVDKLPACIDPATGRVHTSFSQALTETGRLSSSDPNLQNIPVRTE
;
A
#
# COMPACT_ATOMS: atom_id res chain seq x y z
N THR A 1 13.93 10.05 4.38
CA THR A 1 13.39 8.99 5.25
C THR A 1 13.57 7.63 4.62
N GLY A 2 13.22 6.55 5.35
CA GLY A 2 12.97 5.24 4.74
C GLY A 2 11.56 5.15 4.16
N LEU A 3 11.02 3.93 4.06
CA LEU A 3 9.71 3.67 3.44
C LEU A 3 8.52 3.74 4.42
N ASP A 4 8.79 3.75 5.74
CA ASP A 4 7.75 3.87 6.77
C ASP A 4 7.68 5.32 7.30
N PRO A 5 6.70 6.12 6.83
CA PRO A 5 6.61 7.52 7.21
C PRO A 5 6.25 7.73 8.69
N ARG A 6 5.79 6.68 9.39
CA ARG A 6 5.39 6.76 10.79
C ARG A 6 6.54 6.44 11.76
N HIS A 7 7.50 5.62 11.36
CA HIS A 7 8.59 5.17 12.25
C HIS A 7 9.96 5.64 11.77
N ASP A 8 10.18 5.76 10.48
CA ASP A 8 11.48 6.12 9.95
C ASP A 8 11.89 7.56 10.29
N ARG A 9 13.16 7.75 10.59
CA ARG A 9 13.73 9.04 10.91
C ARG A 9 13.71 9.97 9.70
N LEU A 10 13.41 11.25 9.91
CA LEU A 10 13.58 12.28 8.90
C LEU A 10 15.07 12.57 8.69
N VAL A 11 15.54 12.43 7.47
CA VAL A 11 16.94 12.65 7.07
C VAL A 11 17.19 14.07 6.59
N GLY A 12 16.23 14.65 5.86
CA GLY A 12 16.32 16.00 5.35
C GLY A 12 15.02 16.48 4.74
N LEU A 13 15.00 17.76 4.39
CA LEU A 13 13.93 18.40 3.63
C LEU A 13 14.53 18.97 2.34
N SER A 14 13.80 18.86 1.24
CA SER A 14 14.13 19.53 -0.01
C SER A 14 13.04 20.51 -0.42
N PHE A 15 13.44 21.61 -1.02
CA PHE A 15 12.55 22.68 -1.44
C PHE A 15 12.94 23.20 -2.82
N ALA A 16 11.96 23.50 -3.65
CA ALA A 16 12.13 24.23 -4.90
C ALA A 16 11.15 25.42 -4.96
N THR A 17 11.58 26.55 -5.50
CA THR A 17 10.74 27.76 -5.65
C THR A 17 10.60 28.20 -7.10
N ALA A 18 11.48 27.74 -7.95
CA ALA A 18 11.46 27.95 -9.41
C ALA A 18 12.23 26.82 -10.09
N PRO A 19 11.96 26.53 -11.36
CA PRO A 19 12.75 25.55 -12.11
C PRO A 19 14.24 25.84 -12.05
N GLY A 20 15.06 24.82 -11.73
CA GLY A 20 16.49 24.92 -11.55
C GLY A 20 16.92 25.64 -10.26
N ARG A 21 16.02 25.87 -9.32
CA ARG A 21 16.31 26.49 -8.01
C ARG A 21 15.75 25.67 -6.88
N ALA A 22 16.57 24.76 -6.40
CA ALA A 22 16.20 23.86 -5.30
C ALA A 22 17.30 23.84 -4.22
N TRP A 23 16.92 23.41 -3.03
CA TRP A 23 17.79 23.33 -1.84
C TRP A 23 17.51 22.05 -1.09
N TYR A 24 18.54 21.50 -0.50
CA TYR A 24 18.46 20.42 0.48
C TYR A 24 18.85 20.96 1.86
N VAL A 25 18.06 20.60 2.86
CA VAL A 25 18.28 20.95 4.27
C VAL A 25 18.49 19.67 5.04
N PRO A 26 19.71 19.27 5.39
CA PRO A 26 19.96 18.09 6.20
C PRO A 26 19.38 18.30 7.61
N VAL A 27 18.78 17.24 8.15
CA VAL A 27 18.16 17.25 9.48
C VAL A 27 19.07 16.51 10.46
N PRO A 28 19.38 17.11 11.64
CA PRO A 28 20.17 16.44 12.66
C PRO A 28 19.57 15.12 13.13
N GLU A 29 20.42 14.19 13.57
CA GLU A 29 19.97 12.91 14.15
C GLU A 29 19.33 13.08 15.53
N ASP A 30 19.82 14.04 16.30
CA ASP A 30 19.28 14.36 17.61
C ASP A 30 17.87 14.94 17.50
N ASP A 31 16.91 14.33 18.19
CA ASP A 31 15.49 14.69 18.10
C ASP A 31 15.22 16.13 18.54
N GLU A 32 15.93 16.67 19.52
CA GLU A 32 15.73 18.05 19.99
C GLU A 32 16.25 19.03 18.97
N ALA A 33 17.44 18.79 18.42
CA ALA A 33 18.02 19.58 17.36
C ALA A 33 17.15 19.53 16.08
N CYS A 34 16.64 18.35 15.72
CA CYS A 34 15.69 18.16 14.62
C CYS A 34 14.45 19.02 14.81
N ARG A 35 13.77 18.94 15.96
CA ARG A 35 12.59 19.75 16.26
C ARG A 35 12.87 21.25 16.25
N LYS A 36 14.01 21.69 16.77
CA LYS A 36 14.44 23.09 16.72
C LYS A 36 14.66 23.58 15.28
N LEU A 37 15.26 22.74 14.42
CA LEU A 37 15.44 23.07 13.02
C LEU A 37 14.07 23.16 12.31
N LEU A 38 13.21 22.16 12.47
CA LEU A 38 11.89 22.11 11.84
C LEU A 38 10.99 23.26 12.27
N ALA A 39 11.06 23.70 13.53
CA ALA A 39 10.32 24.85 14.04
C ALA A 39 10.62 26.16 13.26
N ARG A 40 11.81 26.28 12.64
CA ARG A 40 12.15 27.43 11.78
C ARG A 40 11.38 27.42 10.46
N PHE A 41 10.98 26.24 9.99
CA PHE A 41 10.18 26.06 8.77
C PHE A 41 8.67 26.05 9.04
N ALA A 42 8.24 25.91 10.30
CA ALA A 42 6.84 25.90 10.66
C ALA A 42 6.03 27.12 10.12
N PRO A 43 6.57 28.35 10.10
CA PRO A 43 5.88 29.49 9.48
C PRO A 43 5.60 29.31 8.00
N LEU A 44 6.53 28.71 7.25
CA LEU A 44 6.36 28.40 5.82
C LEU A 44 5.22 27.40 5.60
N PHE A 45 5.17 26.34 6.40
CA PHE A 45 4.12 25.34 6.29
C PHE A 45 2.75 25.87 6.75
N SER A 46 2.72 26.75 7.76
CA SER A 46 1.47 27.30 8.30
C SER A 46 0.94 28.52 7.55
N ASP A 47 1.70 29.09 6.61
CA ASP A 47 1.25 30.22 5.80
C ASP A 47 0.22 29.76 4.76
N PRO A 48 -1.05 30.18 4.84
CA PRO A 48 -2.08 29.79 3.89
C PRO A 48 -1.92 30.42 2.51
N ALA A 49 -1.11 31.46 2.36
CA ALA A 49 -0.85 32.13 1.08
C ALA A 49 0.22 31.40 0.25
N THR A 50 1.00 30.55 0.88
CA THR A 50 2.03 29.73 0.22
C THR A 50 1.44 28.37 -0.16
N VAL A 51 1.38 28.07 -1.45
CA VAL A 51 1.01 26.73 -1.97
C VAL A 51 2.11 25.73 -1.65
N LYS A 52 1.74 24.57 -1.11
CA LYS A 52 2.65 23.45 -0.88
C LYS A 52 2.46 22.44 -1.98
N ILE A 53 3.54 22.07 -2.65
CA ILE A 53 3.53 21.13 -3.77
C ILE A 53 4.35 19.90 -3.38
N GLY A 54 3.78 18.72 -3.56
CA GLY A 54 4.45 17.44 -3.32
C GLY A 54 4.23 16.45 -4.45
N HIS A 55 4.93 15.35 -4.38
CA HIS A 55 4.67 14.16 -5.18
C HIS A 55 4.43 12.99 -4.23
N ASN A 56 3.19 12.51 -4.13
CA ASN A 56 2.72 11.67 -3.02
C ASN A 56 2.81 12.43 -1.68
N ALA A 57 2.26 13.65 -1.67
CA ALA A 57 2.33 14.58 -0.54
C ALA A 57 1.79 13.98 0.77
N LYS A 58 0.90 13.00 0.70
CA LYS A 58 0.41 12.25 1.87
C LYS A 58 1.55 11.66 2.70
N PHE A 59 2.58 11.12 2.05
CA PHE A 59 3.76 10.57 2.71
C PHE A 59 4.51 11.65 3.52
N ASP A 60 4.77 12.79 2.90
CA ASP A 60 5.48 13.91 3.53
C ASP A 60 4.67 14.50 4.69
N LEU A 61 3.36 14.66 4.51
CA LEU A 61 2.46 15.15 5.55
C LEU A 61 2.41 14.21 6.76
N THR A 62 2.45 12.90 6.55
CA THR A 62 2.50 11.92 7.64
C THR A 62 3.76 12.10 8.48
N ILE A 63 4.91 12.34 7.83
CA ILE A 63 6.17 12.61 8.53
C ILE A 63 6.10 13.94 9.27
N LEU A 64 5.71 15.03 8.61
CA LEU A 64 5.64 16.38 9.20
C LEU A 64 4.74 16.41 10.44
N ARG A 65 3.63 15.66 10.42
CA ARG A 65 2.71 15.55 11.55
C ARG A 65 3.39 15.01 12.82
N ARG A 66 4.33 14.08 12.72
CA ARG A 66 5.09 13.54 13.87
C ARG A 66 5.93 14.62 14.57
N TYR A 67 6.29 15.65 13.83
CA TYR A 67 7.04 16.80 14.36
C TYR A 67 6.12 17.97 14.72
N GLY A 68 4.79 17.79 14.69
CA GLY A 68 3.80 18.81 15.06
C GLY A 68 3.59 19.87 13.97
N ILE A 69 4.01 19.61 12.75
CA ILE A 69 3.83 20.52 11.61
C ILE A 69 2.58 20.10 10.84
N ALA A 70 1.59 21.00 10.77
CA ALA A 70 0.39 20.83 9.97
C ALA A 70 0.35 21.93 8.90
N PRO A 71 0.60 21.61 7.62
CA PRO A 71 0.51 22.58 6.53
C PRO A 71 -0.89 23.15 6.39
N ARG A 72 -0.96 24.46 6.06
CA ARG A 72 -2.21 25.19 5.81
C ARG A 72 -2.19 25.79 4.41
N GLY A 73 -3.39 26.10 3.89
CA GLY A 73 -3.57 26.61 2.53
C GLY A 73 -3.67 25.52 1.48
N GLU A 74 -3.46 25.88 0.23
CA GLU A 74 -3.52 24.93 -0.87
C GLU A 74 -2.39 23.92 -0.80
N LEU A 75 -2.76 22.66 -1.05
CA LEU A 75 -1.86 21.52 -1.16
C LEU A 75 -2.04 20.93 -2.54
N HIS A 76 -0.96 20.87 -3.30
CA HIS A 76 -0.92 20.26 -4.63
C HIS A 76 -0.17 18.94 -4.58
N ASP A 77 -0.63 17.97 -5.36
CA ASP A 77 0.05 16.68 -5.52
C ASP A 77 0.21 16.34 -7.00
N SER A 78 1.45 16.34 -7.48
CA SER A 78 1.74 16.06 -8.88
C SER A 78 1.47 14.58 -9.28
N MET A 79 1.51 13.64 -8.32
CA MET A 79 1.11 12.26 -8.55
C MET A 79 -0.40 12.17 -8.82
N LEU A 80 -1.23 12.84 -8.00
CA LEU A 80 -2.67 12.88 -8.17
C LEU A 80 -3.10 13.71 -9.38
N ALA A 81 -2.36 14.76 -9.72
CA ALA A 81 -2.58 15.51 -10.94
C ALA A 81 -2.44 14.63 -12.19
N HIS A 82 -1.46 13.73 -12.23
CA HIS A 82 -1.35 12.75 -13.30
C HIS A 82 -2.42 11.64 -13.21
N TYR A 83 -2.74 11.19 -12.00
CA TYR A 83 -3.75 10.16 -11.80
C TYR A 83 -5.13 10.55 -12.37
N VAL A 84 -5.57 11.77 -12.20
CA VAL A 84 -6.86 12.23 -12.79
C VAL A 84 -6.82 12.39 -14.31
N LEU A 85 -5.62 12.47 -14.91
CA LEU A 85 -5.42 12.48 -16.37
C LEU A 85 -5.47 11.07 -16.96
N ASP A 86 -4.76 10.13 -16.34
CA ASP A 86 -4.69 8.74 -16.80
C ASP A 86 -4.47 7.78 -15.63
N ALA A 87 -5.56 7.25 -15.08
CA ALA A 87 -5.54 6.35 -13.94
C ALA A 87 -4.94 4.96 -14.25
N SER A 88 -4.72 4.61 -15.52
CA SER A 88 -4.20 3.31 -15.94
C SER A 88 -2.67 3.25 -16.01
N GLU A 89 -2.02 4.41 -16.02
CA GLU A 89 -0.57 4.52 -16.17
C GLU A 89 0.17 4.52 -14.82
N ARG A 90 1.50 4.60 -14.89
CA ARG A 90 2.35 4.70 -13.71
C ARG A 90 2.49 6.16 -13.28
N HIS A 91 2.41 6.41 -11.98
CA HIS A 91 2.43 7.77 -11.43
C HIS A 91 3.73 8.11 -10.68
N GLY A 92 4.75 7.23 -10.75
CA GLY A 92 6.04 7.49 -10.11
C GLY A 92 6.81 8.62 -10.77
N MET A 93 7.49 9.44 -9.97
CA MET A 93 8.19 10.66 -10.41
C MET A 93 9.18 10.42 -11.55
N ASP A 94 10.00 9.36 -11.46
CA ASP A 94 10.99 9.02 -12.51
C ASP A 94 10.32 8.73 -13.87
N TYR A 95 9.15 8.08 -13.81
CA TYR A 95 8.36 7.80 -15.00
C TYR A 95 7.81 9.10 -15.60
N LEU A 96 7.20 9.94 -14.76
CA LEU A 96 6.60 11.21 -15.18
C LEU A 96 7.64 12.21 -15.69
N ALA A 97 8.78 12.32 -15.02
CA ALA A 97 9.88 13.17 -15.48
C ALA A 97 10.35 12.80 -16.89
N ARG A 98 10.46 11.50 -17.15
CA ARG A 98 10.87 11.00 -18.47
C ARG A 98 9.82 11.26 -19.53
N GLN A 99 8.54 11.06 -19.22
CA GLN A 99 7.43 11.23 -20.18
C GLN A 99 7.12 12.70 -20.47
N TYR A 100 7.06 13.53 -19.43
CA TYR A 100 6.55 14.90 -19.53
C TYR A 100 7.64 15.97 -19.59
N LEU A 101 8.78 15.73 -18.94
CA LEU A 101 9.91 16.67 -18.93
C LEU A 101 11.07 16.25 -19.85
N HIS A 102 10.99 15.03 -20.42
CA HIS A 102 12.10 14.44 -21.20
C HIS A 102 13.41 14.39 -20.42
N TYR A 103 13.30 14.21 -19.11
CA TYR A 103 14.40 14.25 -18.16
C TYR A 103 14.54 12.89 -17.46
N THR A 104 15.79 12.43 -17.32
CA THR A 104 16.12 11.23 -16.57
C THR A 104 16.66 11.63 -15.21
N THR A 105 15.91 11.31 -14.17
CA THR A 105 16.25 11.59 -12.77
C THR A 105 17.42 10.75 -12.28
N ILE A 106 18.05 11.18 -11.21
CA ILE A 106 19.05 10.40 -10.47
C ILE A 106 18.33 9.22 -9.79
N PRO A 107 18.63 7.96 -10.12
CA PRO A 107 17.97 6.84 -9.48
C PRO A 107 18.39 6.72 -8.01
N ILE A 108 17.44 6.51 -7.10
CA ILE A 108 17.73 6.27 -5.68
C ILE A 108 18.73 5.11 -5.48
N THR A 109 18.75 4.15 -6.39
CA THR A 109 19.68 3.02 -6.36
C THR A 109 21.15 3.40 -6.51
N THR A 110 21.45 4.60 -7.02
CA THR A 110 22.83 5.13 -7.04
C THR A 110 23.33 5.49 -5.64
N LEU A 111 22.41 5.83 -4.74
CA LEU A 111 22.72 6.21 -3.36
C LEU A 111 22.70 5.02 -2.40
N ILE A 112 21.65 4.19 -2.46
CA ILE A 112 21.43 3.11 -1.49
C ILE A 112 21.62 1.70 -2.09
N GLY A 113 22.03 1.60 -3.34
CA GLY A 113 22.25 0.32 -4.04
C GLY A 113 20.97 -0.34 -4.55
N GLU A 114 21.13 -1.37 -5.36
CA GLU A 114 20.01 -2.14 -5.89
C GLU A 114 19.43 -3.13 -4.86
N LYS A 115 18.10 -3.30 -4.87
CA LYS A 115 17.43 -4.32 -4.05
C LYS A 115 17.73 -5.72 -4.64
N LYS A 116 18.60 -6.49 -3.98
CA LYS A 116 18.94 -7.87 -4.36
C LYS A 116 18.47 -8.86 -3.29
N LYS A 117 18.06 -10.07 -3.73
CA LYS A 117 17.62 -11.11 -2.79
C LYS A 117 18.74 -11.49 -1.83
N GLY A 118 18.51 -11.31 -0.52
CA GLY A 118 19.50 -11.64 0.53
C GLY A 118 20.56 -10.56 0.78
N VAL A 119 20.44 -9.39 0.15
CA VAL A 119 21.29 -8.22 0.41
C VAL A 119 20.41 -7.11 0.93
N GLU A 120 20.76 -6.58 2.10
CA GLU A 120 20.10 -5.41 2.66
C GLU A 120 20.46 -4.16 1.86
N GLN A 121 19.47 -3.37 1.50
CA GLN A 121 19.68 -2.11 0.79
C GLN A 121 20.21 -1.07 1.78
N GLY A 122 21.10 -0.17 1.34
CA GLY A 122 21.62 0.92 2.18
C GLY A 122 20.51 1.86 2.64
N ASN A 123 20.82 2.67 3.63
CA ASN A 123 19.89 3.65 4.19
C ASN A 123 20.40 5.08 3.91
N MET A 124 19.54 5.95 3.42
CA MET A 124 19.85 7.36 3.18
C MET A 124 20.38 8.09 4.45
N GLY A 125 19.95 7.65 5.63
CA GLY A 125 20.41 8.21 6.90
C GLY A 125 21.88 7.92 7.23
N GLU A 126 22.54 7.01 6.52
CA GLU A 126 23.96 6.66 6.69
C GLU A 126 24.87 7.45 5.75
N LEU A 127 24.29 8.19 4.80
CA LEU A 127 25.01 8.97 3.82
C LEU A 127 25.31 10.38 4.33
N GLN A 128 26.39 10.98 3.80
CA GLN A 128 26.68 12.37 4.10
C GLN A 128 25.71 13.30 3.37
N PRO A 129 25.39 14.48 3.94
CA PRO A 129 24.45 15.42 3.31
C PRO A 129 24.83 15.81 1.87
N GLU A 130 26.11 15.89 1.57
CA GLU A 130 26.64 16.22 0.24
C GLU A 130 26.31 15.14 -0.80
N GLU A 131 26.24 13.88 -0.39
CA GLU A 131 25.88 12.74 -1.26
C GLU A 131 24.38 12.74 -1.61
N ILE A 132 23.54 13.25 -0.68
CA ILE A 132 22.08 13.28 -0.83
C ILE A 132 21.60 14.53 -1.55
N CYS A 133 22.37 15.62 -1.47
CA CYS A 133 21.96 16.98 -1.85
C CYS A 133 21.41 17.04 -3.29
N ASP A 134 22.14 16.53 -4.25
CA ASP A 134 21.77 16.61 -5.66
C ASP A 134 20.49 15.82 -5.95
N TYR A 135 20.39 14.61 -5.42
CA TYR A 135 19.19 13.77 -5.53
C TYR A 135 17.96 14.47 -4.94
N ALA A 136 18.06 14.93 -3.68
CA ALA A 136 16.93 15.50 -2.97
C ALA A 136 16.50 16.88 -3.54
N ALA A 137 17.45 17.68 -4.01
CA ALA A 137 17.16 18.96 -4.66
C ALA A 137 16.51 18.74 -6.03
N GLU A 138 16.96 17.73 -6.78
CA GLU A 138 16.35 17.32 -8.06
C GLU A 138 14.90 16.88 -7.86
N ASP A 139 14.62 16.04 -6.86
CA ASP A 139 13.26 15.57 -6.55
C ASP A 139 12.28 16.74 -6.32
N ALA A 140 12.71 17.75 -5.57
CA ALA A 140 11.89 18.94 -5.33
C ALA A 140 11.70 19.78 -6.61
N ASP A 141 12.71 19.95 -7.42
CA ASP A 141 12.64 20.70 -8.67
C ASP A 141 11.76 20.01 -9.72
N VAL A 142 11.95 18.71 -9.90
CA VAL A 142 11.14 17.88 -10.80
C VAL A 142 9.67 17.89 -10.37
N THR A 143 9.39 17.76 -9.06
CA THR A 143 8.03 17.84 -8.52
C THR A 143 7.36 19.17 -8.88
N LEU A 144 8.06 20.29 -8.69
CA LEU A 144 7.55 21.62 -9.04
C LEU A 144 7.25 21.78 -10.54
N GLN A 145 8.12 21.24 -11.40
CA GLN A 145 7.94 21.30 -12.85
C GLN A 145 6.78 20.42 -13.31
N LEU A 146 6.68 19.20 -12.76
CA LEU A 146 5.58 18.28 -13.06
C LEU A 146 4.23 18.86 -12.63
N ASP A 147 4.12 19.42 -11.42
CA ASP A 147 2.87 20.03 -10.95
C ASP A 147 2.36 21.10 -11.94
N ARG A 148 3.24 22.02 -12.33
CA ARG A 148 2.87 23.10 -13.27
C ARG A 148 2.37 22.58 -14.61
N LEU A 149 3.01 21.53 -15.12
CA LEU A 149 2.66 20.95 -16.42
C LEU A 149 1.36 20.13 -16.32
N LEU A 150 1.29 19.22 -15.36
CA LEU A 150 0.17 18.30 -15.20
C LEU A 150 -1.13 19.02 -14.82
N ARG A 151 -1.06 20.06 -14.00
CA ARG A 151 -2.26 20.88 -13.69
C ARG A 151 -2.78 21.64 -14.91
N ARG A 152 -1.90 22.11 -15.77
CA ARG A 152 -2.32 22.72 -17.05
C ARG A 152 -3.02 21.68 -17.93
N GLU A 153 -2.45 20.49 -18.06
CA GLU A 153 -3.08 19.41 -18.82
C GLU A 153 -4.40 18.96 -18.21
N ALA A 154 -4.49 18.86 -16.86
CA ALA A 154 -5.74 18.56 -16.17
C ALA A 154 -6.82 19.62 -16.42
N GLN A 155 -6.43 20.90 -16.50
CA GLN A 155 -7.35 21.98 -16.86
C GLN A 155 -7.84 21.84 -18.29
N GLU A 156 -6.95 21.55 -19.24
CA GLU A 156 -7.27 21.37 -20.66
C GLU A 156 -8.15 20.12 -20.90
N ALA A 157 -7.89 19.03 -20.15
CA ALA A 157 -8.67 17.80 -20.18
C ALA A 157 -10.00 17.88 -19.42
N GLY A 158 -10.26 18.96 -18.66
CA GLY A 158 -11.48 19.11 -17.85
C GLY A 158 -11.50 18.30 -16.54
N CYS A 159 -10.36 17.76 -16.12
CA CYS A 159 -10.24 16.93 -14.90
C CYS A 159 -9.94 17.75 -13.64
N MET A 160 -9.69 19.06 -13.76
CA MET A 160 -9.23 19.91 -12.66
C MET A 160 -10.16 19.88 -11.45
N ARG A 161 -11.46 19.76 -11.68
CA ARG A 161 -12.44 19.68 -10.61
C ARG A 161 -12.29 18.42 -9.76
N ALA A 162 -12.01 17.27 -10.37
CA ALA A 162 -11.74 16.02 -9.66
C ALA A 162 -10.49 16.15 -8.78
N LEU A 163 -9.45 16.81 -9.29
CA LEU A 163 -8.22 17.05 -8.55
C LEU A 163 -8.45 17.97 -7.33
N THR A 164 -9.03 19.15 -7.56
CA THR A 164 -9.11 20.22 -6.53
C THR A 164 -10.27 20.08 -5.55
N GLU A 165 -11.37 19.42 -5.93
CA GLU A 165 -12.53 19.24 -5.05
C GLU A 165 -12.58 17.85 -4.37
N CYS A 166 -11.84 16.85 -4.90
CA CYS A 166 -11.85 15.49 -4.38
C CYS A 166 -10.46 15.05 -3.93
N GLU A 167 -9.51 14.90 -4.85
CA GLU A 167 -8.25 14.19 -4.57
C GLU A 167 -7.34 14.96 -3.59
N GLU A 168 -7.05 16.23 -3.87
CA GLU A 168 -6.17 17.02 -3.01
C GLU A 168 -6.78 17.27 -1.61
N PRO A 169 -8.07 17.63 -1.45
CA PRO A 169 -8.68 17.76 -0.13
C PRO A 169 -8.76 16.45 0.67
N LEU A 170 -8.73 15.31 0.00
CA LEU A 170 -8.74 14.00 0.66
C LEU A 170 -7.39 13.66 1.33
N ILE A 171 -6.28 14.22 0.85
CA ILE A 171 -4.94 13.94 1.39
C ILE A 171 -4.87 14.14 2.91
N PRO A 172 -5.18 15.30 3.47
CA PRO A 172 -5.11 15.51 4.92
C PRO A 172 -6.08 14.62 5.71
N VAL A 173 -7.22 14.26 5.12
CA VAL A 173 -8.18 13.34 5.75
C VAL A 173 -7.57 11.94 5.87
N LEU A 174 -6.93 11.46 4.80
CA LEU A 174 -6.26 10.17 4.84
C LEU A 174 -5.06 10.15 5.80
N VAL A 175 -4.29 11.24 5.87
CA VAL A 175 -3.23 11.39 6.87
C VAL A 175 -3.80 11.28 8.28
N ASP A 176 -4.94 11.90 8.56
CA ASP A 176 -5.61 11.83 9.86
C ASP A 176 -6.11 10.41 10.15
N MET A 177 -6.75 9.76 9.19
CA MET A 177 -7.26 8.39 9.33
C MET A 177 -6.13 7.38 9.56
N GLU A 178 -5.06 7.45 8.77
CA GLU A 178 -3.90 6.57 8.89
C GLU A 178 -3.16 6.78 10.23
N ASN A 179 -3.04 8.02 10.67
CA ASN A 179 -2.39 8.33 11.93
C ASN A 179 -3.26 7.95 13.14
N GLU A 180 -4.58 8.13 13.07
CA GLU A 180 -5.50 7.68 14.13
C GLU A 180 -5.52 6.15 14.24
N GLY A 181 -5.56 5.45 13.11
CA GLY A 181 -5.59 3.98 13.07
C GLY A 181 -6.88 3.39 13.62
N VAL A 182 -6.97 2.06 13.62
CA VAL A 182 -8.15 1.28 14.03
C VAL A 182 -7.80 0.44 15.26
N ARG A 183 -8.66 0.51 16.27
CA ARG A 183 -8.55 -0.36 17.46
C ARG A 183 -9.18 -1.72 17.17
N ILE A 184 -8.44 -2.78 17.44
CA ILE A 184 -8.93 -4.16 17.34
C ILE A 184 -8.88 -4.83 18.71
N ASN A 185 -9.77 -5.79 18.95
CA ASN A 185 -9.72 -6.64 20.13
C ASN A 185 -8.88 -7.88 19.84
N ALA A 186 -7.63 -7.88 20.25
CA ALA A 186 -6.69 -8.97 19.98
C ALA A 186 -7.08 -10.26 20.70
N GLU A 187 -7.69 -10.19 21.90
CA GLU A 187 -8.10 -11.35 22.67
C GLU A 187 -9.27 -12.08 21.96
N GLU A 188 -10.30 -11.36 21.54
CA GLU A 188 -11.41 -11.92 20.77
C GLU A 188 -10.95 -12.52 19.45
N LEU A 189 -10.00 -11.87 18.74
CA LEU A 189 -9.42 -12.43 17.53
C LEU A 189 -8.65 -13.73 17.79
N GLN A 190 -7.92 -13.82 18.91
CA GLN A 190 -7.24 -15.06 19.28
C GLN A 190 -8.20 -16.16 19.64
N ASP A 191 -9.29 -15.85 20.37
CA ASP A 191 -10.34 -16.81 20.71
C ASP A 191 -11.01 -17.34 19.45
N TYR A 192 -11.39 -16.43 18.55
CA TYR A 192 -11.94 -16.79 17.26
C TYR A 192 -10.96 -17.59 16.40
N GLY A 193 -9.68 -17.29 16.46
CA GLY A 193 -8.61 -18.05 15.81
C GLY A 193 -8.58 -19.51 16.27
N ARG A 194 -8.75 -19.76 17.57
CA ARG A 194 -8.83 -21.11 18.13
C ARG A 194 -10.08 -21.88 17.68
N GLU A 195 -11.19 -21.19 17.49
CA GLU A 195 -12.41 -21.79 16.92
C GLU A 195 -12.19 -22.19 15.46
N LEU A 196 -11.66 -21.27 14.65
CA LEU A 196 -11.35 -21.54 13.26
C LEU A 196 -10.33 -22.69 13.09
N ASP A 197 -9.35 -22.83 13.99
CA ASP A 197 -8.41 -23.97 13.97
C ASP A 197 -9.11 -25.30 14.15
N ARG A 198 -10.09 -25.36 15.05
CA ARG A 198 -10.89 -26.57 15.26
C ARG A 198 -11.76 -26.90 14.04
N GLU A 199 -12.42 -25.91 13.48
CA GLU A 199 -13.23 -26.07 12.27
C GLU A 199 -12.37 -26.53 11.08
N LEU A 200 -11.23 -25.88 10.85
CA LEU A 200 -10.29 -26.24 9.78
C LEU A 200 -9.80 -27.68 9.91
N LEU A 201 -9.47 -28.12 11.13
CA LEU A 201 -9.06 -29.49 11.37
C LEU A 201 -10.19 -30.50 11.07
N GLN A 202 -11.42 -30.18 11.44
CA GLN A 202 -12.58 -30.99 11.13
C GLN A 202 -12.84 -31.11 9.63
N PHE A 203 -12.77 -29.97 8.93
CA PHE A 203 -12.87 -29.97 7.46
C PHE A 203 -11.75 -30.74 6.79
N GLU A 204 -10.51 -30.59 7.25
CA GLU A 204 -9.37 -31.37 6.71
C GLU A 204 -9.57 -32.88 6.84
N ILE A 205 -10.01 -33.35 8.00
CA ILE A 205 -10.30 -34.76 8.24
C ILE A 205 -11.40 -35.23 7.29
N SER A 206 -12.53 -34.51 7.26
CA SER A 206 -13.66 -34.84 6.40
C SER A 206 -13.28 -34.84 4.90
N ILE A 207 -12.49 -33.87 4.44
CA ILE A 207 -12.03 -33.81 3.05
C ILE A 207 -11.12 -34.99 2.71
N ARG A 208 -10.21 -35.37 3.60
CA ARG A 208 -9.32 -36.53 3.40
C ARG A 208 -10.08 -37.84 3.38
N ASP A 209 -11.04 -38.02 4.27
CA ASP A 209 -11.90 -39.19 4.32
C ASP A 209 -12.73 -39.32 3.04
N LEU A 210 -13.37 -38.25 2.62
CA LEU A 210 -14.19 -38.21 1.39
C LEU A 210 -13.35 -38.34 0.11
N GLY A 211 -12.11 -37.87 0.15
CA GLY A 211 -11.16 -37.95 -0.97
C GLY A 211 -10.41 -39.27 -1.08
N GLY A 212 -10.53 -40.15 -0.08
CA GLY A 212 -9.97 -41.50 -0.07
C GLY A 212 -8.45 -41.54 0.12
N GLY A 213 -7.83 -40.54 0.78
CA GLY A 213 -6.39 -40.58 1.00
C GLY A 213 -5.79 -39.39 1.73
N ASN A 214 -4.50 -39.51 2.02
CA ASN A 214 -3.77 -38.43 2.68
C ASN A 214 -3.19 -37.46 1.63
N PHE A 215 -3.79 -36.28 1.51
CA PHE A 215 -3.36 -35.18 0.66
C PHE A 215 -3.54 -33.84 1.38
N ASN A 216 -2.95 -32.80 0.86
CA ASN A 216 -3.10 -31.45 1.41
C ASN A 216 -4.28 -30.71 0.72
N PRO A 217 -5.41 -30.45 1.42
CA PRO A 217 -6.56 -29.71 0.88
C PRO A 217 -6.22 -28.27 0.45
N ALA A 218 -5.21 -27.67 1.05
CA ALA A 218 -4.74 -26.34 0.69
C ALA A 218 -3.92 -26.31 -0.62
N SER A 219 -3.49 -27.49 -1.14
CA SER A 219 -2.75 -27.57 -2.40
C SER A 219 -3.71 -27.70 -3.59
N PRO A 220 -3.85 -26.68 -4.46
CA PRO A 220 -4.73 -26.75 -5.63
C PRO A 220 -4.41 -27.92 -6.56
N LYS A 221 -3.11 -28.29 -6.67
CA LYS A 221 -2.66 -29.41 -7.48
C LYS A 221 -3.17 -30.74 -6.94
N GLN A 222 -2.89 -31.06 -5.67
CA GLN A 222 -3.30 -32.33 -5.05
C GLN A 222 -4.83 -32.42 -4.97
N LEU A 223 -5.49 -31.33 -4.65
CA LEU A 223 -6.95 -31.24 -4.63
C LEU A 223 -7.54 -31.54 -6.02
N GLY A 224 -6.97 -30.94 -7.08
CA GLY A 224 -7.40 -31.19 -8.46
C GLY A 224 -7.24 -32.65 -8.88
N GLU A 225 -6.12 -33.28 -8.52
CA GLU A 225 -5.90 -34.72 -8.77
C GLU A 225 -6.94 -35.59 -8.06
N VAL A 226 -7.27 -35.28 -6.80
CA VAL A 226 -8.32 -36.01 -6.06
C VAL A 226 -9.69 -35.82 -6.70
N LEU A 227 -10.09 -34.61 -7.01
CA LEU A 227 -11.43 -34.32 -7.54
C LEU A 227 -11.65 -34.89 -8.93
N PHE A 228 -10.63 -34.81 -9.83
CA PHE A 228 -10.83 -35.07 -11.25
C PHE A 228 -10.19 -36.38 -11.72
N ASP A 229 -9.10 -36.85 -11.10
CA ASP A 229 -8.51 -38.12 -11.46
C ASP A 229 -9.04 -39.27 -10.62
N HIS A 230 -9.20 -39.09 -9.28
CA HIS A 230 -9.68 -40.12 -8.37
C HIS A 230 -11.21 -40.20 -8.34
N LEU A 231 -11.87 -39.11 -7.96
CA LEU A 231 -13.33 -39.06 -7.83
C LEU A 231 -14.05 -38.84 -9.16
N LYS A 232 -13.36 -38.42 -10.22
CA LYS A 232 -13.87 -38.22 -11.59
C LYS A 232 -15.13 -37.37 -11.67
N LEU A 233 -15.17 -36.29 -10.88
CA LEU A 233 -16.36 -35.44 -10.74
C LEU A 233 -16.74 -34.70 -12.01
N ASP A 234 -15.77 -34.39 -12.87
CA ASP A 234 -15.98 -33.82 -14.18
C ASP A 234 -14.96 -34.34 -15.20
N PRO A 235 -15.39 -35.11 -16.21
CA PRO A 235 -14.51 -35.63 -17.25
C PRO A 235 -13.91 -34.50 -18.14
N ASN A 236 -14.53 -33.32 -18.15
CA ASN A 236 -14.13 -32.15 -18.94
C ASN A 236 -13.57 -31.04 -18.07
N ALA A 237 -12.95 -31.39 -16.94
CA ALA A 237 -12.44 -30.42 -15.98
C ALA A 237 -11.45 -29.43 -16.63
N ALA A 238 -11.73 -28.14 -16.44
CA ALA A 238 -10.90 -27.05 -16.96
C ALA A 238 -9.48 -27.09 -16.37
N ARG A 239 -8.48 -26.70 -17.15
CA ARG A 239 -7.10 -26.59 -16.71
C ARG A 239 -6.62 -25.13 -16.77
N THR A 240 -5.76 -24.78 -15.85
CA THR A 240 -5.06 -23.49 -15.85
C THR A 240 -4.02 -23.43 -16.96
N PRO A 241 -3.49 -22.25 -17.32
CA PRO A 241 -2.40 -22.12 -18.31
C PRO A 241 -1.15 -22.94 -17.94
N SER A 242 -0.93 -23.23 -16.66
CA SER A 242 0.16 -24.10 -16.18
C SER A 242 -0.16 -25.60 -16.27
N GLY A 243 -1.30 -26.00 -16.85
CA GLY A 243 -1.72 -27.39 -17.06
C GLY A 243 -2.34 -28.08 -15.83
N GLN A 244 -2.45 -27.41 -14.68
CA GLN A 244 -3.10 -27.95 -13.49
C GLN A 244 -4.61 -27.86 -13.62
N TYR A 245 -5.36 -28.72 -12.90
CA TYR A 245 -6.81 -28.59 -12.82
C TYR A 245 -7.21 -27.27 -12.16
N ALA A 246 -8.22 -26.62 -12.74
CA ALA A 246 -8.80 -25.42 -12.14
C ALA A 246 -9.70 -25.83 -10.97
N THR A 247 -9.37 -25.34 -9.78
CA THR A 247 -10.13 -25.57 -8.55
C THR A 247 -10.61 -24.25 -7.92
N SER A 248 -10.85 -23.23 -8.76
CA SER A 248 -11.40 -21.94 -8.29
C SER A 248 -12.80 -22.14 -7.70
N GLU A 249 -13.23 -21.18 -6.90
CA GLU A 249 -14.56 -21.20 -6.26
C GLU A 249 -15.68 -21.38 -7.28
N ASP A 250 -15.62 -20.66 -8.40
CA ASP A 250 -16.60 -20.75 -9.50
C ASP A 250 -16.72 -22.16 -10.10
N VAL A 251 -15.60 -22.90 -10.13
CA VAL A 251 -15.56 -24.28 -10.63
C VAL A 251 -16.18 -25.21 -9.58
N LEU A 252 -15.82 -25.04 -8.31
CA LEU A 252 -16.31 -25.88 -7.22
C LEU A 252 -17.79 -25.69 -6.97
N VAL A 253 -18.31 -24.48 -6.99
CA VAL A 253 -19.74 -24.19 -6.83
C VAL A 253 -20.59 -24.93 -7.86
N LYS A 254 -20.15 -25.06 -9.11
CA LYS A 254 -20.86 -25.81 -10.16
C LYS A 254 -20.88 -27.33 -9.91
N LEU A 255 -20.02 -27.81 -9.03
CA LEU A 255 -19.91 -29.24 -8.66
C LEU A 255 -20.50 -29.54 -7.29
N GLN A 256 -21.13 -28.56 -6.64
CA GLN A 256 -21.56 -28.61 -5.24
C GLN A 256 -22.49 -29.81 -4.95
N ASP A 257 -23.37 -30.13 -5.88
CA ASP A 257 -24.35 -31.23 -5.74
C ASP A 257 -23.83 -32.61 -6.20
N ARG A 258 -22.59 -32.64 -6.75
CA ARG A 258 -22.05 -33.88 -7.32
C ARG A 258 -21.36 -34.78 -6.29
N HIS A 259 -20.80 -34.21 -5.23
CA HIS A 259 -20.09 -34.97 -4.20
C HIS A 259 -20.02 -34.21 -2.88
N PRO A 260 -20.21 -34.86 -1.72
CA PRO A 260 -20.18 -34.18 -0.42
C PRO A 260 -18.83 -33.56 -0.04
N ILE A 261 -17.74 -33.88 -0.73
CA ILE A 261 -16.42 -33.26 -0.55
C ILE A 261 -16.43 -31.78 -0.93
N ILE A 262 -17.26 -31.38 -1.90
CA ILE A 262 -17.21 -30.02 -2.46
C ILE A 262 -17.66 -28.96 -1.44
N PRO A 263 -18.82 -29.10 -0.76
CA PRO A 263 -19.18 -28.18 0.33
C PRO A 263 -18.09 -28.08 1.40
N GLN A 264 -17.47 -29.20 1.78
CA GLN A 264 -16.40 -29.21 2.79
C GLN A 264 -15.17 -28.39 2.34
N ILE A 265 -14.80 -28.48 1.06
CA ILE A 265 -13.69 -27.70 0.50
C ILE A 265 -14.03 -26.21 0.46
N LEU A 266 -15.27 -25.85 0.12
CA LEU A 266 -15.69 -24.44 0.09
C LEU A 266 -15.65 -23.82 1.48
N GLU A 267 -16.18 -24.53 2.50
CA GLU A 267 -16.13 -24.09 3.91
C GLU A 267 -14.68 -24.01 4.43
N TYR A 268 -13.86 -25.02 4.14
CA TYR A 268 -12.43 -25.01 4.49
C TYR A 268 -11.72 -23.77 3.94
N ARG A 269 -11.97 -23.43 2.68
CA ARG A 269 -11.39 -22.25 2.05
C ARG A 269 -11.91 -20.95 2.63
N ALA A 270 -13.20 -20.86 2.95
CA ALA A 270 -13.79 -19.71 3.60
C ALA A 270 -13.15 -19.46 4.97
N CYS A 271 -13.02 -20.51 5.80
CA CYS A 271 -12.34 -20.42 7.09
C CYS A 271 -10.86 -20.04 6.95
N SER A 272 -10.13 -20.66 5.99
CA SER A 272 -8.72 -20.36 5.75
C SER A 272 -8.49 -18.91 5.28
N LYS A 273 -9.40 -18.39 4.45
CA LYS A 273 -9.37 -17.01 3.93
C LYS A 273 -9.64 -15.97 5.02
N LEU A 274 -10.38 -16.34 6.05
CA LEU A 274 -10.58 -15.50 7.24
C LEU A 274 -9.36 -15.57 8.16
N LYS A 275 -8.90 -16.78 8.47
CA LYS A 275 -7.88 -17.01 9.49
C LYS A 275 -6.54 -16.39 9.11
N SER A 276 -5.93 -16.82 8.02
CA SER A 276 -4.54 -16.48 7.72
C SER A 276 -4.29 -14.99 7.51
N PRO A 277 -5.02 -14.23 6.66
CA PRO A 277 -4.71 -12.83 6.42
C PRO A 277 -5.24 -11.86 7.49
N TYR A 278 -6.25 -12.25 8.26
CA TYR A 278 -6.91 -11.34 9.20
C TYR A 278 -6.72 -11.78 10.66
N VAL A 279 -7.24 -12.95 11.03
CA VAL A 279 -7.24 -13.36 12.43
C VAL A 279 -5.83 -13.56 12.99
N ASP A 280 -4.92 -14.16 12.20
CA ASP A 280 -3.55 -14.41 12.62
C ASP A 280 -2.65 -13.16 12.45
N LYS A 281 -2.86 -12.37 11.38
CA LYS A 281 -1.95 -11.27 11.03
C LYS A 281 -2.30 -9.95 11.70
N LEU A 282 -3.60 -9.60 11.82
CA LEU A 282 -3.98 -8.30 12.37
C LEU A 282 -3.45 -8.03 13.79
N PRO A 283 -3.46 -8.99 14.74
CA PRO A 283 -2.87 -8.75 16.05
C PRO A 283 -1.37 -8.40 16.00
N ALA A 284 -0.64 -8.97 15.04
CA ALA A 284 0.78 -8.67 14.84
C ALA A 284 1.03 -7.28 14.20
N CYS A 285 -0.01 -6.67 13.62
CA CYS A 285 0.04 -5.33 13.04
C CYS A 285 -0.30 -4.21 14.05
N ILE A 286 -0.59 -4.57 15.31
CA ILE A 286 -0.84 -3.57 16.34
C ILE A 286 0.47 -2.84 16.65
N ASP A 287 0.48 -1.54 16.42
CA ASP A 287 1.58 -0.69 16.83
C ASP A 287 1.62 -0.60 18.37
N PRO A 288 2.72 -1.02 19.02
CA PRO A 288 2.82 -1.02 20.48
C PRO A 288 2.78 0.39 21.08
N ALA A 289 3.13 1.43 20.32
CA ALA A 289 3.09 2.82 20.78
C ALA A 289 1.67 3.37 20.86
N THR A 290 0.78 2.96 19.96
CA THR A 290 -0.60 3.47 19.86
C THR A 290 -1.65 2.46 20.32
N GLY A 291 -1.33 1.16 20.35
CA GLY A 291 -2.26 0.08 20.58
C GLY A 291 -3.28 -0.08 19.44
N ARG A 292 -2.97 0.42 18.25
CA ARG A 292 -3.86 0.43 17.09
C ARG A 292 -3.20 -0.16 15.85
N VAL A 293 -4.00 -0.57 14.90
CA VAL A 293 -3.57 -0.99 13.56
C VAL A 293 -3.66 0.21 12.63
N HIS A 294 -2.59 0.48 11.93
CA HIS A 294 -2.51 1.58 10.97
C HIS A 294 -2.32 1.03 9.56
N THR A 295 -3.30 1.22 8.72
CA THR A 295 -3.22 0.90 7.29
C THR A 295 -2.64 2.08 6.51
N SER A 296 -2.24 1.85 5.28
CA SER A 296 -1.96 2.89 4.30
C SER A 296 -3.02 2.88 3.21
N PHE A 297 -3.60 4.04 2.90
CA PHE A 297 -4.53 4.23 1.80
C PHE A 297 -3.83 4.80 0.57
N SER A 298 -4.03 4.19 -0.60
CA SER A 298 -3.56 4.74 -1.87
C SER A 298 -4.74 5.30 -2.67
N GLN A 299 -4.60 6.55 -3.15
CA GLN A 299 -5.56 7.21 -4.03
C GLN A 299 -5.27 6.88 -5.51
N ALA A 300 -4.01 6.65 -5.87
CA ALA A 300 -3.55 6.52 -7.24
C ALA A 300 -3.19 5.07 -7.63
N LEU A 301 -3.91 4.07 -7.11
CA LEU A 301 -3.65 2.65 -7.42
C LEU A 301 -4.73 2.02 -8.30
N THR A 302 -5.99 2.42 -8.15
CA THR A 302 -7.10 1.82 -8.86
C THR A 302 -7.58 2.71 -10.00
N GLU A 303 -7.86 2.15 -11.17
CA GLU A 303 -8.40 2.89 -12.31
C GLU A 303 -9.84 3.41 -12.09
N THR A 304 -10.50 2.98 -11.02
CA THR A 304 -11.91 3.26 -10.74
C THR A 304 -12.17 4.41 -9.79
N GLY A 305 -11.14 5.10 -9.31
CA GLY A 305 -11.28 6.16 -8.30
C GLY A 305 -11.52 5.65 -6.88
N ARG A 306 -11.44 4.34 -6.63
CA ARG A 306 -11.56 3.77 -5.28
C ARG A 306 -10.23 3.85 -4.56
N LEU A 307 -10.27 4.09 -3.25
CA LEU A 307 -9.10 3.91 -2.40
C LEU A 307 -8.68 2.44 -2.36
N SER A 308 -7.38 2.19 -2.25
CA SER A 308 -6.83 0.88 -1.93
C SER A 308 -6.20 0.93 -0.54
N SER A 309 -6.39 -0.11 0.26
CA SER A 309 -5.81 -0.25 1.61
C SER A 309 -4.75 -1.33 1.60
N SER A 310 -3.58 -1.05 2.18
CA SER A 310 -2.46 -1.99 2.31
C SER A 310 -1.76 -1.85 3.66
N ASP A 311 -1.02 -2.86 4.05
CA ASP A 311 -0.11 -2.94 5.18
C ASP A 311 -0.72 -2.52 6.55
N PRO A 312 -1.80 -3.21 7.00
CA PRO A 312 -2.56 -4.31 6.40
C PRO A 312 -3.75 -3.85 5.55
N ASN A 313 -4.23 -4.70 4.63
CA ASN A 313 -5.46 -4.43 3.90
C ASN A 313 -6.68 -4.60 4.81
N LEU A 314 -7.38 -3.50 5.10
CA LEU A 314 -8.59 -3.48 5.94
C LEU A 314 -9.90 -3.43 5.14
N GLN A 315 -9.84 -3.31 3.80
CA GLN A 315 -11.03 -3.20 2.95
C GLN A 315 -11.63 -4.56 2.59
N ASN A 316 -10.82 -5.61 2.57
CA ASN A 316 -11.24 -6.95 2.12
C ASN A 316 -11.52 -7.90 3.29
N ILE A 317 -11.82 -7.38 4.47
CA ILE A 317 -12.21 -8.20 5.63
C ILE A 317 -13.54 -8.86 5.31
N PRO A 318 -13.61 -10.22 5.22
CA PRO A 318 -14.85 -10.91 4.94
C PRO A 318 -15.84 -10.75 6.10
N VAL A 319 -17.10 -10.52 5.77
CA VAL A 319 -18.18 -10.52 6.76
C VAL A 319 -18.84 -11.91 6.67
N ARG A 320 -18.86 -12.67 7.77
CA ARG A 320 -19.71 -13.87 7.86
C ARG A 320 -21.16 -13.37 7.86
N THR A 321 -21.92 -13.80 6.89
CA THR A 321 -23.39 -13.78 6.98
C THR A 321 -23.80 -14.88 7.94
N GLU A 322 -24.63 -14.52 8.94
CA GLU A 322 -25.26 -15.48 9.87
C GLU A 322 -26.07 -16.56 9.13
#